data_ac735f0462d5bf9c88466dd3c79c8065
#
_entry.id   ac735f0462d5bf9c88466dd3c79c8065
#
_cell.length_a   1.000
_cell.length_b   1.000
_cell.length_c   1.000
_cell.angle_alpha   90.00
_cell.angle_beta   90.00
_cell.angle_gamma   90.00
#
_symmetry.space_group_name_H-M   'P 1'
#
loop_
_entity.id
_entity.type
_entity.pdbx_description
1 polymer ?
#
loop_
_entity_poly.entity_id
_entity_poly.type
_entity_poly.pdbx_seq_one_letter_code
_entity_poly.pdbx_strand_id
1 'polypeptide(L)'
;MTERMKKIIFKNLIISETEDYIIINKPPGISSLHDWSSETTIITMAKEYTEDPQLCHRLDKDTSGILVIAKNPEAYRNLAMQFEKRSVEKIYHAVVEGIQDIEPIAIDRPIYTMSKGKVRIDFQQGKPASTLVKPGEFFKKHTLMLCKPVTGRTHQIRIHLSSLEMPIVGDEMYGGKQLYLSSLKKK
;
A
#
# COMPACT_ATOMS: atom_id res chain seq x y z
N MET A 1 -13.05 1.99 -26.09
CA MET A 1 -12.86 3.44 -25.82
C MET A 1 -11.83 3.55 -24.72
N THR A 2 -10.60 3.86 -25.07
CA THR A 2 -9.49 4.09 -24.13
C THR A 2 -9.76 5.41 -23.38
N GLU A 3 -10.17 5.34 -22.13
CA GLU A 3 -10.14 6.52 -21.25
C GLU A 3 -8.71 7.06 -21.25
N ARG A 4 -8.52 8.25 -21.81
CA ARG A 4 -7.29 9.02 -21.62
C ARG A 4 -7.07 9.17 -20.13
N MET A 5 -6.09 8.46 -19.58
CA MET A 5 -5.65 8.70 -18.20
C MET A 5 -5.38 10.21 -18.07
N LYS A 6 -6.16 10.88 -17.22
CA LYS A 6 -5.93 12.30 -16.92
C LYS A 6 -4.49 12.43 -16.43
N LYS A 7 -3.72 13.34 -17.05
CA LYS A 7 -2.34 13.61 -16.64
C LYS A 7 -2.34 13.92 -15.14
N ILE A 8 -1.67 13.09 -14.37
CA ILE A 8 -1.53 13.31 -12.92
C ILE A 8 -0.62 14.54 -12.75
N ILE A 9 -1.08 15.52 -11.99
CA ILE A 9 -0.31 16.73 -11.66
C ILE A 9 0.11 16.60 -10.21
N PHE A 10 1.41 16.57 -9.94
CA PHE A 10 1.98 16.34 -8.60
C PHE A 10 1.41 17.29 -7.54
N LYS A 11 1.33 18.57 -7.85
CA LYS A 11 0.80 19.62 -6.95
C LYS A 11 -0.61 19.30 -6.44
N ASN A 12 -1.44 18.64 -7.25
CA ASN A 12 -2.80 18.29 -6.88
C ASN A 12 -2.86 17.08 -5.91
N LEU A 13 -1.76 16.39 -5.72
CA LEU A 13 -1.65 15.28 -4.76
C LEU A 13 -1.29 15.76 -3.36
N ILE A 14 -0.78 17.00 -3.23
CA ILE A 14 -0.27 17.54 -1.97
C ILE A 14 -1.44 17.81 -1.02
N ILE A 15 -1.38 17.19 0.17
CA ILE A 15 -2.32 17.42 1.28
C ILE A 15 -1.77 18.49 2.21
N SER A 16 -0.46 18.43 2.47
CA SER A 16 0.24 19.34 3.36
C SER A 16 1.70 19.44 2.96
N GLU A 17 2.30 20.60 3.17
CA GLU A 17 3.71 20.85 2.90
C GLU A 17 4.29 21.72 4.02
N THR A 18 5.49 21.35 4.45
CA THR A 18 6.32 22.12 5.41
C THR A 18 7.66 22.42 4.77
N GLU A 19 8.57 23.05 5.51
CA GLU A 19 9.95 23.23 5.09
C GLU A 19 10.66 21.90 4.82
N ASP A 20 10.38 20.87 5.65
CA ASP A 20 11.05 19.58 5.65
C ASP A 20 10.33 18.49 4.88
N TYR A 21 9.00 18.54 4.77
CA TYR A 21 8.19 17.43 4.27
C TYR A 21 7.10 17.86 3.30
N ILE A 22 6.84 17.00 2.32
CA ILE A 22 5.63 17.02 1.50
C ILE A 22 4.81 15.78 1.83
N ILE A 23 3.55 15.95 2.18
CA ILE A 23 2.59 14.87 2.42
C ILE A 23 1.61 14.84 1.27
N ILE A 24 1.52 13.71 0.59
CA ILE A 24 0.64 13.55 -0.56
C ILE A 24 -0.40 12.45 -0.34
N ASN A 25 -1.54 12.56 -1.04
CA ASN A 25 -2.44 11.44 -1.28
C ASN A 25 -2.04 10.76 -2.59
N LYS A 26 -1.25 9.69 -2.51
CA LYS A 26 -0.84 8.93 -3.69
C LYS A 26 -2.06 8.26 -4.33
N PRO A 27 -2.39 8.49 -5.61
CA PRO A 27 -3.42 7.73 -6.29
C PRO A 27 -2.97 6.29 -6.57
N PRO A 28 -3.90 5.34 -6.81
CA PRO A 28 -3.55 4.02 -7.33
C PRO A 28 -3.02 4.12 -8.77
N GLY A 29 -2.35 3.08 -9.24
CA GLY A 29 -1.87 2.96 -10.61
C GLY A 29 -0.52 3.62 -10.90
N ILE A 30 0.10 4.31 -9.92
CA ILE A 30 1.43 4.92 -10.05
C ILE A 30 2.39 4.39 -8.99
N SER A 31 3.61 4.03 -9.41
CA SER A 31 4.66 3.54 -8.51
C SER A 31 5.26 4.66 -7.66
N SER A 32 5.61 4.36 -6.41
CA SER A 32 6.29 5.32 -5.52
C SER A 32 7.72 5.61 -5.98
N LEU A 33 8.46 4.56 -6.33
CA LEU A 33 9.87 4.59 -6.75
C LEU A 33 10.00 4.08 -8.19
N HIS A 34 11.20 4.21 -8.75
CA HIS A 34 11.53 3.71 -10.08
C HIS A 34 11.07 2.26 -10.26
N ASP A 35 10.34 2.04 -11.34
CA ASP A 35 9.87 0.74 -11.80
C ASP A 35 10.28 0.62 -13.27
N TRP A 36 10.86 -0.53 -13.67
CA TRP A 36 11.29 -0.81 -15.04
C TRP A 36 10.16 -0.70 -16.07
N SER A 37 8.90 -0.72 -15.62
CA SER A 37 7.70 -0.67 -16.44
C SER A 37 7.10 0.74 -16.59
N SER A 38 7.63 1.75 -15.91
CA SER A 38 7.02 3.10 -15.89
C SER A 38 8.07 4.20 -15.79
N GLU A 39 8.07 5.11 -16.77
CA GLU A 39 8.92 6.31 -16.75
C GLU A 39 8.46 7.31 -15.68
N THR A 40 7.14 7.36 -15.41
CA THR A 40 6.55 8.29 -14.44
C THR A 40 6.28 7.58 -13.11
N THR A 41 6.89 8.10 -12.06
CA THR A 41 6.71 7.64 -10.68
C THR A 41 6.51 8.84 -9.74
N ILE A 42 6.05 8.60 -8.51
CA ILE A 42 5.92 9.70 -7.55
C ILE A 42 7.25 10.41 -7.32
N ILE A 43 8.35 9.67 -7.20
CA ILE A 43 9.66 10.30 -6.96
C ILE A 43 10.15 11.11 -8.16
N THR A 44 9.87 10.68 -9.41
CA THR A 44 10.24 11.49 -10.60
C THR A 44 9.43 12.77 -10.68
N MET A 45 8.13 12.72 -10.36
CA MET A 45 7.28 13.90 -10.31
C MET A 45 7.68 14.85 -9.16
N ALA A 46 8.09 14.32 -8.01
CA ALA A 46 8.57 15.11 -6.90
C ALA A 46 9.88 15.85 -7.22
N LYS A 47 10.77 15.23 -8.00
CA LYS A 47 12.02 15.87 -8.50
C LYS A 47 11.79 17.04 -9.45
N GLU A 48 10.65 17.09 -10.13
CA GLU A 48 10.24 18.24 -10.93
C GLU A 48 9.66 19.37 -10.05
N TYR A 49 9.30 19.07 -8.81
CA TYR A 49 8.65 20.00 -7.90
C TYR A 49 9.61 20.59 -6.84
N THR A 50 10.56 19.81 -6.34
CA THR A 50 11.53 20.22 -5.31
C THR A 50 12.90 19.61 -5.60
N GLU A 51 13.97 20.24 -5.05
CA GLU A 51 15.35 19.94 -5.45
C GLU A 51 15.84 18.55 -5.04
N ASP A 52 15.59 18.10 -3.79
CA ASP A 52 16.12 16.84 -3.25
C ASP A 52 15.04 15.99 -2.55
N PRO A 53 13.98 15.57 -3.26
CA PRO A 53 12.94 14.74 -2.67
C PRO A 53 13.45 13.33 -2.41
N GLN A 54 13.19 12.82 -1.20
CA GLN A 54 13.61 11.49 -0.75
C GLN A 54 12.44 10.73 -0.13
N LEU A 55 12.31 9.44 -0.48
CA LEU A 55 11.28 8.54 0.06
C LEU A 55 11.91 7.53 1.01
N CYS A 56 11.55 7.57 2.29
CA CYS A 56 11.96 6.58 3.30
C CYS A 56 10.95 5.43 3.47
N HIS A 57 9.78 5.53 2.85
CA HIS A 57 8.79 4.46 2.75
C HIS A 57 8.11 4.47 1.38
N ARG A 58 7.38 3.40 1.10
CA ARG A 58 6.69 3.26 -0.19
C ARG A 58 5.31 2.65 -0.01
N LEU A 59 4.42 2.97 -0.93
CA LEU A 59 3.18 2.26 -1.20
C LEU A 59 3.32 1.48 -2.50
N ASP A 60 2.64 0.34 -2.60
CA ASP A 60 2.57 -0.43 -3.85
C ASP A 60 1.90 0.40 -4.95
N LYS A 61 2.11 0.02 -6.22
CA LYS A 61 1.58 0.75 -7.38
C LYS A 61 0.08 1.02 -7.26
N ASP A 62 -0.70 0.00 -6.92
CA ASP A 62 -2.16 0.07 -6.87
C ASP A 62 -2.71 0.45 -5.48
N THR A 63 -1.82 0.63 -4.48
CA THR A 63 -2.20 1.15 -3.17
C THR A 63 -2.28 2.68 -3.22
N SER A 64 -3.40 3.23 -2.78
CA SER A 64 -3.60 4.66 -2.58
C SER A 64 -3.37 5.07 -1.13
N GLY A 65 -3.23 6.37 -0.87
CA GLY A 65 -3.17 6.94 0.47
C GLY A 65 -1.93 7.76 0.76
N ILE A 66 -1.68 7.98 2.04
CA ILE A 66 -0.64 8.89 2.54
C ILE A 66 0.76 8.40 2.21
N LEU A 67 1.53 9.26 1.54
CA LEU A 67 2.94 9.06 1.29
C LEU A 67 3.68 10.34 1.70
N VAL A 68 4.73 10.18 2.51
CA VAL A 68 5.56 11.30 3.00
C VAL A 68 6.87 11.34 2.24
N ILE A 69 7.23 12.53 1.76
CA ILE A 69 8.44 12.82 1.00
C ILE A 69 9.25 13.81 1.83
N ALA A 70 10.50 13.48 2.15
CA ALA A 70 11.43 14.40 2.78
C ALA A 70 12.03 15.34 1.70
N LYS A 71 12.24 16.61 2.03
CA LYS A 71 12.76 17.63 1.12
C LYS A 71 14.27 17.86 1.25
N ASN A 72 14.86 17.25 2.30
CA ASN A 72 16.31 17.37 2.58
C ASN A 72 16.82 16.11 3.30
N PRO A 73 18.16 15.90 3.35
CA PRO A 73 18.75 14.71 3.96
C PRO A 73 18.50 14.58 5.48
N GLU A 74 18.35 15.67 6.21
CA GLU A 74 18.08 15.65 7.64
C GLU A 74 16.67 15.14 7.93
N ALA A 75 15.68 15.69 7.25
CA ALA A 75 14.28 15.25 7.30
C ALA A 75 14.17 13.77 6.89
N TYR A 76 14.87 13.35 5.83
CA TYR A 76 14.91 11.94 5.42
C TYR A 76 15.45 11.05 6.54
N ARG A 77 16.60 11.39 7.12
CA ARG A 77 17.22 10.62 8.21
C ARG A 77 16.29 10.50 9.41
N ASN A 78 15.68 11.62 9.82
CA ASN A 78 14.74 11.66 10.93
C ASN A 78 13.55 10.71 10.70
N LEU A 79 12.91 10.82 9.54
CA LEU A 79 11.74 9.99 9.20
C LEU A 79 12.14 8.51 9.01
N ALA A 80 13.28 8.23 8.39
CA ALA A 80 13.80 6.87 8.22
C ALA A 80 14.03 6.16 9.56
N MET A 81 14.62 6.87 10.55
CA MET A 81 14.78 6.34 11.91
C MET A 81 13.44 6.02 12.57
N GLN A 82 12.40 6.84 12.36
CA GLN A 82 11.07 6.57 12.91
C GLN A 82 10.46 5.30 12.29
N PHE A 83 10.62 5.09 10.99
CA PHE A 83 10.20 3.84 10.32
C PHE A 83 10.99 2.63 10.82
N GLU A 84 12.31 2.75 10.96
CA GLU A 84 13.18 1.69 11.47
C GLU A 84 12.82 1.28 12.91
N LYS A 85 12.61 2.25 13.78
CA LYS A 85 12.18 2.04 15.19
C LYS A 85 10.70 1.64 15.29
N ARG A 86 9.96 1.57 14.18
CA ARG A 86 8.53 1.24 14.13
C ARG A 86 7.65 2.19 14.96
N SER A 87 8.07 3.43 15.15
CA SER A 87 7.29 4.45 15.87
C SER A 87 6.21 5.10 14.99
N VAL A 88 6.28 4.92 13.67
CA VAL A 88 5.24 5.37 12.74
C VAL A 88 4.08 4.38 12.75
N GLU A 89 2.93 4.81 13.24
CA GLU A 89 1.70 4.02 13.15
C GLU A 89 1.09 4.14 11.75
N LYS A 90 0.71 3.01 11.17
CA LYS A 90 0.12 2.92 9.83
C LYS A 90 -1.17 2.13 9.90
N ILE A 91 -2.23 2.68 9.34
CA ILE A 91 -3.53 2.01 9.21
C ILE A 91 -3.90 1.97 7.74
N TYR A 92 -4.23 0.77 7.26
CA TYR A 92 -4.68 0.54 5.90
C TYR A 92 -6.10 0.00 5.92
N HIS A 93 -6.87 0.42 4.93
CA HIS A 93 -8.19 -0.12 4.64
C HIS A 93 -8.08 -1.07 3.47
N ALA A 94 -8.56 -2.30 3.63
CA ALA A 94 -8.58 -3.32 2.59
C ALA A 94 -9.97 -3.93 2.48
N VAL A 95 -10.60 -3.84 1.32
CA VAL A 95 -11.86 -4.55 1.06
C VAL A 95 -11.52 -5.98 0.63
N VAL A 96 -11.99 -6.97 1.39
CA VAL A 96 -11.72 -8.38 1.13
C VAL A 96 -12.97 -9.13 0.68
N GLU A 97 -12.76 -10.26 0.03
CA GLU A 97 -13.83 -11.18 -0.38
C GLU A 97 -14.52 -11.81 0.84
N GLY A 98 -15.84 -11.97 0.75
CA GLY A 98 -16.65 -12.62 1.78
C GLY A 98 -16.96 -11.74 2.98
N ILE A 99 -17.76 -12.31 3.87
CA ILE A 99 -18.10 -11.72 5.17
C ILE A 99 -17.14 -12.32 6.21
N GLN A 100 -16.27 -11.47 6.74
CA GLN A 100 -15.19 -11.84 7.65
C GLN A 100 -15.54 -11.36 9.06
N ASP A 101 -16.44 -12.08 9.72
CA ASP A 101 -16.81 -11.81 11.12
C ASP A 101 -15.86 -12.56 12.05
N ILE A 102 -14.68 -11.99 12.25
CA ILE A 102 -13.59 -12.56 13.05
C ILE A 102 -13.21 -11.60 14.18
N GLU A 103 -12.72 -12.14 15.28
CA GLU A 103 -12.05 -11.35 16.31
C GLU A 103 -10.76 -10.71 15.77
N PRO A 104 -10.32 -9.58 16.34
CA PRO A 104 -9.04 -8.98 15.97
C PRO A 104 -7.89 -9.99 16.14
N ILE A 105 -7.08 -10.18 15.09
CA ILE A 105 -5.98 -11.15 15.10
C ILE A 105 -4.67 -10.52 14.62
N ALA A 106 -3.55 -11.11 15.07
CA ALA A 106 -2.23 -10.86 14.51
C ALA A 106 -1.89 -11.95 13.49
N ILE A 107 -1.50 -11.53 12.28
CA ILE A 107 -0.99 -12.43 11.25
C ILE A 107 0.53 -12.39 11.30
N ASP A 108 1.14 -13.37 11.96
CA ASP A 108 2.59 -13.51 12.12
C ASP A 108 3.10 -14.60 11.16
N ARG A 109 3.24 -14.24 9.89
CA ARG A 109 3.67 -15.15 8.82
C ARG A 109 4.86 -14.55 8.07
N PRO A 110 6.02 -15.21 8.04
CA PRO A 110 7.22 -14.66 7.39
C PRO A 110 7.06 -14.62 5.87
N ILE A 111 7.63 -13.57 5.27
CA ILE A 111 7.47 -13.26 3.85
C ILE A 111 8.81 -13.41 3.14
N TYR A 112 8.85 -14.24 2.11
CA TYR A 112 9.96 -14.39 1.18
C TYR A 112 9.68 -13.62 -0.11
N THR A 113 10.66 -12.81 -0.53
CA THR A 113 10.58 -12.06 -1.79
C THR A 113 11.24 -12.87 -2.90
N MET A 114 10.44 -13.22 -3.91
CA MET A 114 10.89 -13.93 -5.11
C MET A 114 11.39 -12.94 -6.17
N SER A 115 11.91 -13.46 -7.27
CA SER A 115 12.23 -12.68 -8.45
C SER A 115 10.99 -11.90 -8.95
N LYS A 116 11.21 -10.74 -9.60
CA LYS A 116 10.16 -9.88 -10.15
C LYS A 116 9.17 -9.31 -9.10
N GLY A 117 9.59 -9.23 -7.81
CA GLY A 117 8.81 -8.58 -6.77
C GLY A 117 7.59 -9.32 -6.24
N LYS A 118 7.32 -10.55 -6.71
CA LYS A 118 6.32 -11.42 -6.08
C LYS A 118 6.79 -11.87 -4.70
N VAL A 119 5.83 -12.12 -3.81
CA VAL A 119 6.15 -12.64 -2.48
C VAL A 119 5.31 -13.88 -2.17
N ARG A 120 5.81 -14.70 -1.23
CA ARG A 120 5.07 -15.84 -0.67
C ARG A 120 5.32 -15.93 0.84
N ILE A 121 4.43 -16.62 1.54
CA ILE A 121 4.68 -17.05 2.91
C ILE A 121 5.71 -18.19 2.86
N ASP A 122 6.76 -18.05 3.66
CA ASP A 122 7.82 -19.06 3.70
C ASP A 122 8.45 -19.07 5.10
N PHE A 123 8.17 -20.13 5.85
CA PHE A 123 8.63 -20.28 7.24
C PHE A 123 10.11 -20.59 7.38
N GLN A 124 10.78 -20.98 6.30
CA GLN A 124 12.22 -21.33 6.31
C GLN A 124 13.09 -20.15 5.88
N GLN A 125 12.71 -19.44 4.80
CA GLN A 125 13.51 -18.40 4.16
C GLN A 125 12.88 -17.00 4.27
N GLY A 126 11.65 -16.91 4.74
CA GLY A 126 10.92 -15.66 4.84
C GLY A 126 11.46 -14.75 5.94
N LYS A 127 11.42 -13.45 5.69
CA LYS A 127 11.73 -12.45 6.72
C LYS A 127 10.52 -12.27 7.64
N PRO A 128 10.70 -12.12 8.96
CA PRO A 128 9.62 -11.90 9.90
C PRO A 128 8.71 -10.75 9.45
N ALA A 129 7.41 -11.00 9.48
CA ALA A 129 6.38 -10.04 9.13
C ALA A 129 5.16 -10.22 10.04
N SER A 130 4.58 -9.11 10.50
CA SER A 130 3.43 -9.08 11.40
C SER A 130 2.46 -8.00 10.98
N THR A 131 1.17 -8.36 10.91
CA THR A 131 0.07 -7.44 10.60
C THR A 131 -1.10 -7.71 11.54
N LEU A 132 -1.52 -6.69 12.29
CA LEU A 132 -2.77 -6.75 13.05
C LEU A 132 -3.93 -6.45 12.12
N VAL A 133 -4.98 -7.25 12.16
CA VAL A 133 -6.18 -7.07 11.33
C VAL A 133 -7.44 -7.20 12.17
N LYS A 134 -8.44 -6.39 11.84
CA LYS A 134 -9.78 -6.49 12.42
C LYS A 134 -10.84 -6.09 11.40
N PRO A 135 -12.05 -6.64 11.47
CA PRO A 135 -13.17 -6.16 10.68
C PRO A 135 -13.47 -4.69 11.01
N GLY A 136 -13.85 -3.94 10.01
CA GLY A 136 -14.35 -2.57 10.14
C GLY A 136 -15.81 -2.49 9.75
N GLU A 137 -16.12 -2.59 8.46
CA GLU A 137 -17.48 -2.47 7.94
C GLU A 137 -17.84 -3.68 7.09
N PHE A 138 -19.08 -4.16 7.23
CA PHE A 138 -19.61 -5.30 6.48
C PHE A 138 -20.48 -4.80 5.32
N PHE A 139 -20.16 -5.28 4.12
CA PHE A 139 -20.98 -5.08 2.92
C PHE A 139 -21.70 -6.38 2.55
N LYS A 140 -22.55 -6.35 1.53
CA LYS A 140 -23.36 -7.51 1.13
C LYS A 140 -22.56 -8.80 0.87
N LYS A 141 -21.33 -8.67 0.33
CA LYS A 141 -20.47 -9.81 -0.06
C LYS A 141 -19.00 -9.58 0.27
N HIS A 142 -18.66 -8.52 0.95
CA HIS A 142 -17.29 -8.11 1.22
C HIS A 142 -17.19 -7.53 2.62
N THR A 143 -15.98 -7.48 3.16
CA THR A 143 -15.69 -6.84 4.44
C THR A 143 -14.58 -5.82 4.25
N LEU A 144 -14.75 -4.63 4.83
CA LEU A 144 -13.66 -3.69 5.02
C LEU A 144 -12.82 -4.14 6.20
N MET A 145 -11.57 -4.48 5.96
CA MET A 145 -10.60 -4.80 7.01
C MET A 145 -9.74 -3.59 7.35
N LEU A 146 -9.55 -3.34 8.63
CA LEU A 146 -8.55 -2.41 9.14
C LEU A 146 -7.26 -3.19 9.41
N CYS A 147 -6.19 -2.82 8.71
CA CYS A 147 -4.91 -3.52 8.75
C CYS A 147 -3.84 -2.58 9.31
N LYS A 148 -3.18 -2.99 10.41
CA LYS A 148 -2.06 -2.26 11.03
C LYS A 148 -0.78 -3.09 10.88
N PRO A 149 0.03 -2.86 9.82
CA PRO A 149 1.28 -3.58 9.64
C PRO A 149 2.33 -3.08 10.65
N VAL A 150 2.83 -4.00 11.48
CA VAL A 150 3.94 -3.75 12.41
C VAL A 150 5.28 -3.70 11.67
N THR A 151 5.43 -4.53 10.67
CA THR A 151 6.55 -4.54 9.72
C THR A 151 6.16 -3.93 8.38
N GLY A 152 7.08 -3.78 7.42
CA GLY A 152 6.83 -3.17 6.11
C GLY A 152 7.45 -4.00 4.97
N ARG A 153 7.05 -5.27 4.81
CA ARG A 153 7.52 -6.11 3.71
C ARG A 153 6.73 -5.84 2.44
N THR A 154 7.33 -6.11 1.29
CA THR A 154 6.65 -6.01 -0.01
C THR A 154 5.36 -6.81 0.01
N HIS A 155 4.27 -6.22 -0.48
CA HIS A 155 2.93 -6.81 -0.58
C HIS A 155 2.41 -7.44 0.74
N GLN A 156 2.92 -6.99 1.90
CA GLN A 156 2.69 -7.65 3.19
C GLN A 156 1.20 -7.85 3.50
N ILE A 157 0.40 -6.79 3.48
CA ILE A 157 -1.04 -6.86 3.78
C ILE A 157 -1.75 -7.80 2.79
N ARG A 158 -1.40 -7.70 1.51
CA ARG A 158 -1.99 -8.47 0.43
C ARG A 158 -1.80 -9.97 0.62
N ILE A 159 -0.55 -10.41 0.84
CA ILE A 159 -0.23 -11.84 1.04
C ILE A 159 -0.70 -12.35 2.42
N HIS A 160 -0.66 -11.52 3.47
CA HIS A 160 -1.17 -11.90 4.79
C HIS A 160 -2.67 -12.17 4.75
N LEU A 161 -3.47 -11.26 4.20
CA LEU A 161 -4.92 -11.46 4.05
C LEU A 161 -5.22 -12.66 3.16
N SER A 162 -4.58 -12.78 2.01
CA SER A 162 -4.73 -13.94 1.13
C SER A 162 -4.40 -15.26 1.82
N SER A 163 -3.38 -15.28 2.70
CA SER A 163 -2.97 -16.47 3.42
C SER A 163 -4.00 -16.96 4.45
N LEU A 164 -5.01 -16.16 4.75
CA LEU A 164 -6.16 -16.48 5.60
C LEU A 164 -7.46 -16.63 4.79
N GLU A 165 -7.36 -16.85 3.48
CA GLU A 165 -8.51 -16.97 2.58
C GLU A 165 -9.39 -15.70 2.52
N MET A 166 -8.79 -14.54 2.82
CA MET A 166 -9.40 -13.22 2.76
C MET A 166 -8.71 -12.34 1.69
N PRO A 167 -8.65 -12.74 0.40
CA PRO A 167 -7.95 -11.96 -0.61
C PRO A 167 -8.61 -10.58 -0.80
N ILE A 168 -7.78 -9.57 -1.07
CA ILE A 168 -8.27 -8.22 -1.36
C ILE A 168 -8.99 -8.23 -2.71
N VAL A 169 -10.17 -7.61 -2.76
CA VAL A 169 -10.97 -7.49 -3.98
C VAL A 169 -10.15 -6.81 -5.10
N GLY A 170 -10.11 -7.43 -6.27
CA GLY A 170 -9.35 -6.95 -7.42
C GLY A 170 -7.85 -7.27 -7.39
N ASP A 171 -7.34 -7.88 -6.34
CA ASP A 171 -5.94 -8.32 -6.26
C ASP A 171 -5.74 -9.72 -6.86
N GLU A 172 -5.80 -9.83 -8.18
CA GLU A 172 -5.69 -11.10 -8.90
C GLU A 172 -4.37 -11.84 -8.60
N MET A 173 -3.29 -11.11 -8.27
CA MET A 173 -1.99 -11.71 -7.96
C MET A 173 -2.05 -12.62 -6.72
N TYR A 174 -2.93 -12.30 -5.77
CA TYR A 174 -3.10 -13.02 -4.51
C TYR A 174 -4.52 -13.58 -4.32
N GLY A 175 -5.25 -13.82 -5.43
CA GLY A 175 -6.51 -14.56 -5.41
C GLY A 175 -7.78 -13.72 -5.33
N GLY A 176 -7.67 -12.40 -5.29
CA GLY A 176 -8.83 -11.50 -5.33
C GLY A 176 -9.49 -11.49 -6.71
N LYS A 177 -10.81 -11.39 -6.74
CA LYS A 177 -11.60 -11.37 -7.97
C LYS A 177 -11.86 -9.94 -8.41
N GLN A 178 -11.94 -9.75 -9.72
CA GLN A 178 -12.39 -8.48 -10.29
C GLN A 178 -13.83 -8.18 -9.87
N LEU A 179 -14.06 -6.95 -9.42
CA LEU A 179 -15.39 -6.47 -9.05
C LEU A 179 -16.01 -5.72 -10.22
N TYR A 180 -17.11 -6.25 -10.74
CA TYR A 180 -17.84 -5.63 -11.83
C TYR A 180 -19.07 -4.89 -11.31
N LEU A 181 -19.35 -3.69 -11.84
CA LEU A 181 -20.53 -2.89 -11.51
C LEU A 181 -21.84 -3.68 -11.65
N SER A 182 -21.90 -4.59 -12.63
CA SER A 182 -23.05 -5.49 -12.83
C SER A 182 -23.31 -6.41 -11.64
N SER A 183 -22.27 -6.78 -10.87
CA SER A 183 -22.42 -7.63 -9.68
C SER A 183 -22.95 -6.88 -8.47
N LEU A 184 -22.89 -5.54 -8.48
CA LEU A 184 -23.36 -4.66 -7.41
C LEU A 184 -24.78 -4.16 -7.62
N LYS A 185 -25.27 -4.13 -8.88
CA LYS A 185 -26.64 -3.72 -9.20
C LYS A 185 -27.61 -4.83 -8.76
N LYS A 186 -28.67 -4.44 -8.03
CA LYS A 186 -29.85 -5.31 -7.86
C LYS A 186 -30.47 -5.51 -9.25
N LYS A 187 -30.75 -6.77 -9.60
CA LYS A 187 -31.70 -7.07 -10.68
C LYS A 187 -33.08 -6.64 -10.25
#